data_d82519a88b64dba106867a2f1b2f6852
#
_entry.id   d82519a88b64dba106867a2f1b2f6852
#
_cell.length_a   1.000
_cell.length_b   1.000
_cell.length_c   1.000
_cell.angle_alpha   90.00
_cell.angle_beta   90.00
_cell.angle_gamma   90.00
#
_symmetry.space_group_name_H-M   'P 1'
#
loop_
_entity.id
_entity.type
_entity.pdbx_description
1 polymer ?
#
loop_
_entity_poly.entity_id
_entity_poly.type
_entity_poly.pdbx_seq_one_letter_code
_entity_poly.pdbx_strand_id
1 'polypeptide(L)'
;MFEPDPMPAGEPDVGGAGADGGPDETWVDRECPFDDDADAPPEDDDVVAPTASEWLASACAQRPGAGLLDTLGEIVLRDVSADEAVTVLQEMQRVAAHVAGLETALRAQVTDKVVTEIQAQLAADVDPERPARPQFVCAEQAAWSEVTAALRLSPVTGESRILEAQELTTTWSPMLAAMLAGTVTVEHARAIGRQLRNLPGFGSGDPAEAAEYATHCAEVLAAVVPFAATHTPGDSGRKARVLVTVIDPVGARKRRRKAAEQDHGVF
;
A
#
# COMPACT_ATOMS: atom_id res chain seq x y z
N MET A 1 26.23 -13.03 -30.99
CA MET A 1 25.50 -14.25 -31.34
C MET A 1 25.89 -15.29 -30.30
N PHE A 2 25.13 -15.36 -29.20
CA PHE A 2 25.37 -16.28 -28.08
C PHE A 2 24.21 -17.28 -28.10
N GLU A 3 24.52 -18.55 -28.35
CA GLU A 3 23.59 -19.66 -28.20
C GLU A 3 23.56 -20.04 -26.71
N PRO A 4 22.39 -20.24 -26.10
CA PRO A 4 22.31 -20.80 -24.75
C PRO A 4 22.34 -22.34 -24.79
N ASP A 5 23.18 -22.92 -23.94
CA ASP A 5 23.29 -24.35 -23.66
C ASP A 5 21.96 -24.93 -23.11
N PRO A 6 21.57 -26.14 -23.51
CA PRO A 6 20.38 -26.81 -22.97
C PRO A 6 20.61 -27.39 -21.58
N MET A 7 19.69 -27.11 -20.68
CA MET A 7 19.62 -27.69 -19.34
C MET A 7 19.29 -29.19 -19.38
N PRO A 8 19.89 -30.03 -18.56
CA PRO A 8 19.56 -31.44 -18.48
C PRO A 8 18.24 -31.69 -17.73
N ALA A 9 17.42 -32.53 -18.30
CA ALA A 9 16.19 -33.04 -17.70
C ALA A 9 16.52 -33.99 -16.54
N GLY A 10 16.07 -33.63 -15.33
CA GLY A 10 16.10 -34.49 -14.15
C GLY A 10 14.82 -35.33 -14.10
N GLU A 11 14.96 -36.64 -14.19
CA GLU A 11 13.91 -37.63 -14.01
C GLU A 11 13.42 -37.66 -12.55
N PRO A 12 12.12 -37.83 -12.30
CA PRO A 12 11.64 -38.11 -10.94
C PRO A 12 11.74 -39.61 -10.66
N ASP A 13 12.49 -39.92 -9.62
CA ASP A 13 12.60 -41.24 -9.01
C ASP A 13 11.28 -41.61 -8.31
N VAL A 14 10.63 -42.67 -8.82
CA VAL A 14 9.42 -43.25 -8.26
C VAL A 14 9.80 -44.61 -7.66
N GLY A 15 10.01 -44.63 -6.38
CA GLY A 15 10.36 -45.87 -5.72
C GLY A 15 9.91 -45.95 -4.27
N GLY A 16 9.04 -46.94 -3.98
CA GLY A 16 9.00 -47.47 -2.62
C GLY A 16 7.62 -47.78 -2.08
N ALA A 17 7.05 -48.93 -2.54
CA ALA A 17 6.01 -49.64 -1.82
C ALA A 17 6.56 -50.30 -0.55
N GLY A 18 5.75 -50.39 0.49
CA GLY A 18 6.04 -51.17 1.73
C GLY A 18 4.87 -50.95 2.69
N ALA A 19 3.94 -51.79 2.68
CA ALA A 19 3.72 -53.04 3.43
C ALA A 19 3.14 -52.80 4.84
N ASP A 20 1.93 -53.29 4.97
CA ASP A 20 1.37 -54.13 6.04
C ASP A 20 1.70 -53.83 7.51
N GLY A 21 0.64 -53.75 8.30
CA GLY A 21 0.68 -53.93 9.72
C GLY A 21 -0.51 -53.28 10.44
N GLY A 22 -1.71 -53.81 10.25
CA GLY A 22 -2.78 -53.52 11.17
C GLY A 22 -2.61 -54.27 12.50
N PRO A 23 -2.94 -53.70 13.63
CA PRO A 23 -3.54 -54.45 14.71
C PRO A 23 -5.04 -54.17 14.79
N ASP A 24 -5.73 -55.28 14.75
CA ASP A 24 -7.11 -55.52 15.10
C ASP A 24 -7.33 -55.03 16.56
N GLU A 25 -7.77 -53.79 16.76
CA GLU A 25 -8.27 -53.35 18.05
C GLU A 25 -9.80 -53.48 18.06
N THR A 26 -10.21 -54.63 18.52
CA THR A 26 -11.58 -54.86 19.00
C THR A 26 -11.87 -53.89 20.14
N TRP A 27 -12.57 -52.81 19.81
CA TRP A 27 -13.16 -51.93 20.83
C TRP A 27 -14.28 -52.72 21.52
N VAL A 28 -13.96 -53.14 22.75
CA VAL A 28 -14.94 -53.68 23.67
C VAL A 28 -15.85 -52.53 24.09
N ASP A 29 -17.13 -52.64 23.77
CA ASP A 29 -18.20 -51.77 24.24
C ASP A 29 -18.18 -51.77 25.79
N ARG A 30 -17.51 -50.81 26.42
CA ARG A 30 -17.70 -50.50 27.79
C ARG A 30 -18.92 -49.60 27.87
N GLU A 31 -20.04 -50.19 28.28
CA GLU A 31 -21.17 -49.44 28.81
C GLU A 31 -20.65 -48.54 29.96
N CYS A 32 -20.52 -47.24 29.71
CA CYS A 32 -20.31 -46.24 30.75
C CYS A 32 -21.65 -46.05 31.46
N PRO A 33 -21.75 -46.36 32.76
CA PRO A 33 -22.91 -45.98 33.53
C PRO A 33 -22.76 -44.52 33.93
N PHE A 34 -23.08 -43.62 33.02
CA PHE A 34 -23.35 -42.25 33.38
C PHE A 34 -24.86 -42.06 33.42
N ASP A 35 -25.34 -41.80 34.64
CA ASP A 35 -26.72 -41.41 34.92
C ASP A 35 -27.10 -40.21 34.02
N ASP A 36 -28.07 -40.43 33.17
CA ASP A 36 -28.59 -39.48 32.14
C ASP A 36 -29.46 -38.34 32.77
N ASP A 37 -29.38 -38.06 34.07
CA ASP A 37 -30.23 -37.08 34.73
C ASP A 37 -29.47 -35.94 35.44
N ALA A 38 -28.21 -35.68 35.08
CA ALA A 38 -27.48 -34.57 35.67
C ALA A 38 -27.45 -33.38 34.69
N ASP A 39 -28.29 -32.40 34.98
CA ASP A 39 -28.22 -30.99 34.53
C ASP A 39 -27.87 -30.80 33.04
N ALA A 40 -28.89 -30.88 32.17
CA ALA A 40 -28.81 -30.21 30.90
C ALA A 40 -28.44 -28.73 31.19
N PRO A 41 -27.31 -28.24 30.65
CA PRO A 41 -26.97 -26.83 30.81
C PRO A 41 -28.19 -26.02 30.37
N PRO A 42 -28.55 -24.91 31.05
CA PRO A 42 -29.64 -24.07 30.63
C PRO A 42 -29.46 -23.80 29.12
N GLU A 43 -30.53 -24.06 28.37
CA GLU A 43 -30.57 -23.74 26.94
C GLU A 43 -30.13 -22.27 26.86
N ASP A 44 -28.88 -22.05 26.38
CA ASP A 44 -28.32 -20.71 26.20
C ASP A 44 -29.37 -19.94 25.45
N ASP A 45 -29.85 -18.85 26.03
CA ASP A 45 -30.76 -17.87 25.40
C ASP A 45 -30.37 -17.79 23.93
N ASP A 46 -31.27 -18.10 23.03
CA ASP A 46 -31.05 -18.13 21.57
C ASP A 46 -30.40 -16.82 21.14
N VAL A 47 -29.08 -16.76 21.23
CA VAL A 47 -28.30 -15.65 20.66
C VAL A 47 -28.41 -15.81 19.14
N VAL A 48 -29.45 -15.16 18.60
CA VAL A 48 -29.67 -15.12 17.16
C VAL A 48 -28.43 -14.51 16.52
N ALA A 49 -27.71 -15.29 15.76
CA ALA A 49 -26.52 -14.79 15.05
C ALA A 49 -26.92 -13.60 14.16
N PRO A 50 -26.12 -12.51 14.16
CA PRO A 50 -26.43 -11.34 13.34
C PRO A 50 -26.59 -11.70 11.87
N THR A 51 -27.55 -11.09 11.22
CA THR A 51 -27.77 -11.22 9.77
C THR A 51 -26.64 -10.56 8.98
N ALA A 52 -26.50 -10.93 7.70
CA ALA A 52 -25.50 -10.29 6.82
C ALA A 52 -25.68 -8.77 6.73
N SER A 53 -26.94 -8.29 6.71
CA SER A 53 -27.25 -6.85 6.71
C SER A 53 -26.83 -6.15 8.01
N GLU A 54 -26.97 -6.79 9.18
CA GLU A 54 -26.53 -6.24 10.46
C GLU A 54 -24.99 -6.21 10.54
N TRP A 55 -24.31 -7.24 10.03
CA TRP A 55 -22.84 -7.23 9.88
C TRP A 55 -22.40 -6.09 8.99
N LEU A 56 -23.07 -5.86 7.85
CA LEU A 56 -22.73 -4.77 6.93
C LEU A 56 -22.96 -3.39 7.55
N ALA A 57 -24.07 -3.20 8.27
CA ALA A 57 -24.32 -1.96 9.00
C ALA A 57 -23.23 -1.68 10.06
N SER A 58 -22.78 -2.73 10.78
CA SER A 58 -21.67 -2.64 11.71
C SER A 58 -20.36 -2.29 11.00
N ALA A 59 -20.08 -2.89 9.85
CA ALA A 59 -18.87 -2.61 9.05
C ALA A 59 -18.82 -1.14 8.61
N CYS A 60 -19.91 -0.60 8.09
CA CYS A 60 -19.99 0.80 7.63
C CYS A 60 -19.70 1.82 8.76
N ALA A 61 -20.00 1.47 10.01
CA ALA A 61 -19.76 2.34 11.16
C ALA A 61 -18.31 2.28 11.69
N GLN A 62 -17.54 1.29 11.30
CA GLN A 62 -16.18 1.08 11.80
C GLN A 62 -15.14 1.93 11.07
N ARG A 63 -14.03 2.21 11.77
CA ARG A 63 -12.83 2.74 11.14
C ARG A 63 -12.13 1.63 10.35
N PRO A 64 -11.47 1.95 9.21
CA PRO A 64 -10.69 0.96 8.49
C PRO A 64 -9.56 0.41 9.37
N GLY A 65 -9.39 -0.91 9.35
CA GLY A 65 -8.41 -1.63 10.17
C GLY A 65 -8.79 -3.10 10.34
N ALA A 66 -8.14 -3.78 11.27
CA ALA A 66 -8.36 -5.21 11.52
C ALA A 66 -9.82 -5.52 11.89
N GLY A 67 -10.44 -4.72 12.79
CA GLY A 67 -11.84 -4.94 13.20
C GLY A 67 -12.82 -4.85 12.03
N LEU A 68 -12.66 -3.90 11.11
CA LEU A 68 -13.48 -3.85 9.90
C LEU A 68 -13.25 -5.08 9.02
N LEU A 69 -12.00 -5.51 8.86
CA LEU A 69 -11.68 -6.70 8.05
C LEU A 69 -12.31 -7.96 8.65
N ASP A 70 -12.24 -8.14 9.97
CA ASP A 70 -12.86 -9.25 10.68
C ASP A 70 -14.39 -9.23 10.48
N THR A 71 -15.02 -8.06 10.67
CA THR A 71 -16.48 -7.90 10.44
C THR A 71 -16.88 -8.23 9.00
N LEU A 72 -16.08 -7.81 8.00
CA LEU A 72 -16.35 -8.13 6.60
C LEU A 72 -16.16 -9.63 6.32
N GLY A 73 -15.28 -10.31 7.06
CA GLY A 73 -15.06 -11.75 6.96
C GLY A 73 -16.27 -12.59 7.39
N GLU A 74 -17.11 -12.07 8.28
CA GLU A 74 -18.33 -12.73 8.75
C GLU A 74 -19.50 -12.62 7.74
N ILE A 75 -19.38 -11.74 6.72
CA ILE A 75 -20.43 -11.52 5.74
C ILE A 75 -20.42 -12.65 4.69
N VAL A 76 -21.51 -13.41 4.64
CA VAL A 76 -21.69 -14.45 3.63
C VAL A 76 -22.31 -13.83 2.37
N LEU A 77 -21.52 -13.69 1.32
CA LEU A 77 -21.92 -12.96 0.09
C LEU A 77 -23.19 -13.50 -0.59
N ARG A 78 -23.51 -14.80 -0.44
CA ARG A 78 -24.74 -15.38 -1.01
C ARG A 78 -26.03 -14.88 -0.30
N ASP A 79 -25.87 -14.34 0.93
CA ASP A 79 -27.00 -13.95 1.77
C ASP A 79 -27.24 -12.42 1.71
N VAL A 80 -26.47 -11.70 0.91
CA VAL A 80 -26.61 -10.25 0.67
C VAL A 80 -27.18 -9.98 -0.71
N SER A 81 -27.92 -8.88 -0.84
CA SER A 81 -28.38 -8.36 -2.13
C SER A 81 -27.22 -7.81 -2.98
N ALA A 82 -27.48 -7.57 -4.27
CA ALA A 82 -26.46 -6.99 -5.16
C ALA A 82 -25.97 -5.61 -4.69
N ASP A 83 -26.85 -4.77 -4.15
CA ASP A 83 -26.50 -3.45 -3.65
C ASP A 83 -25.65 -3.55 -2.37
N GLU A 84 -25.99 -4.47 -1.47
CA GLU A 84 -25.18 -4.76 -0.28
C GLU A 84 -23.81 -5.32 -0.66
N ALA A 85 -23.72 -6.19 -1.68
CA ALA A 85 -22.44 -6.69 -2.17
C ALA A 85 -21.54 -5.56 -2.72
N VAL A 86 -22.12 -4.56 -3.39
CA VAL A 86 -21.38 -3.34 -3.79
C VAL A 86 -20.86 -2.59 -2.56
N THR A 87 -21.66 -2.47 -1.51
CA THR A 87 -21.24 -1.84 -0.25
C THR A 87 -20.10 -2.61 0.41
N VAL A 88 -20.14 -3.95 0.44
CA VAL A 88 -19.02 -4.78 0.91
C VAL A 88 -17.74 -4.47 0.13
N LEU A 89 -17.82 -4.35 -1.19
CA LEU A 89 -16.65 -3.98 -2.01
C LEU A 89 -16.11 -2.58 -1.68
N GLN A 90 -16.98 -1.61 -1.40
CA GLN A 90 -16.57 -0.27 -0.99
C GLN A 90 -15.85 -0.30 0.36
N GLU A 91 -16.35 -1.06 1.33
CA GLU A 91 -15.70 -1.24 2.63
C GLU A 91 -14.35 -1.96 2.51
N MET A 92 -14.25 -2.96 1.64
CA MET A 92 -12.96 -3.59 1.32
C MET A 92 -11.96 -2.61 0.70
N GLN A 93 -12.42 -1.69 -0.17
CA GLN A 93 -11.55 -0.64 -0.71
C GLN A 93 -11.08 0.35 0.37
N ARG A 94 -11.91 0.63 1.38
CA ARG A 94 -11.51 1.46 2.54
C ARG A 94 -10.37 0.79 3.32
N VAL A 95 -10.47 -0.52 3.58
CA VAL A 95 -9.39 -1.29 4.23
C VAL A 95 -8.13 -1.28 3.37
N ALA A 96 -8.26 -1.53 2.08
CA ALA A 96 -7.11 -1.54 1.16
C ALA A 96 -6.40 -0.16 1.11
N ALA A 97 -7.16 0.93 1.09
CA ALA A 97 -6.61 2.29 1.15
C ALA A 97 -5.86 2.55 2.46
N HIS A 98 -6.43 2.12 3.59
CA HIS A 98 -5.80 2.22 4.91
C HIS A 98 -4.47 1.46 4.98
N VAL A 99 -4.46 0.20 4.53
CA VAL A 99 -3.25 -0.64 4.49
C VAL A 99 -2.19 -0.01 3.59
N ALA A 100 -2.58 0.50 2.41
CA ALA A 100 -1.65 1.21 1.53
C ALA A 100 -1.09 2.49 2.16
N GLY A 101 -1.89 3.22 2.94
CA GLY A 101 -1.44 4.37 3.72
C GLY A 101 -0.43 3.98 4.80
N LEU A 102 -0.68 2.91 5.54
CA LEU A 102 0.26 2.37 6.55
C LEU A 102 1.56 1.91 5.90
N GLU A 103 1.49 1.15 4.81
CA GLU A 103 2.67 0.69 4.06
C GLU A 103 3.51 1.89 3.60
N THR A 104 2.87 2.94 3.10
CA THR A 104 3.53 4.17 2.66
C THR A 104 4.26 4.87 3.81
N ALA A 105 3.59 5.06 4.94
CA ALA A 105 4.18 5.68 6.13
C ALA A 105 5.36 4.87 6.67
N LEU A 106 5.21 3.54 6.77
CA LEU A 106 6.27 2.64 7.20
C LEU A 106 7.46 2.66 6.25
N ARG A 107 7.23 2.70 4.94
CA ARG A 107 8.30 2.77 3.94
C ARG A 107 9.15 4.03 4.13
N ALA A 108 8.54 5.19 4.32
CA ALA A 108 9.26 6.42 4.59
C ALA A 108 10.10 6.30 5.88
N GLN A 109 9.48 5.85 6.99
CA GLN A 109 10.18 5.68 8.27
C GLN A 109 11.36 4.70 8.20
N VAL A 110 11.19 3.56 7.53
CA VAL A 110 12.27 2.57 7.36
C VAL A 110 13.39 3.16 6.53
N THR A 111 13.07 3.85 5.43
CA THR A 111 14.09 4.51 4.60
C THR A 111 14.88 5.53 5.40
N ASP A 112 14.23 6.39 6.18
CA ASP A 112 14.90 7.41 7.00
C ASP A 112 15.81 6.77 8.08
N LYS A 113 15.37 5.66 8.69
CA LYS A 113 16.20 4.90 9.65
C LYS A 113 17.45 4.34 8.98
N VAL A 114 17.29 3.67 7.83
CA VAL A 114 18.43 3.09 7.09
C VAL A 114 19.40 4.17 6.64
N VAL A 115 18.90 5.32 6.14
CA VAL A 115 19.76 6.48 5.82
C VAL A 115 20.56 6.92 7.04
N THR A 116 19.90 7.06 8.20
CA THR A 116 20.55 7.49 9.44
C THR A 116 21.63 6.50 9.88
N GLU A 117 21.36 5.21 9.81
CA GLU A 117 22.31 4.15 10.18
C GLU A 117 23.52 4.13 9.24
N ILE A 118 23.32 4.25 7.93
CA ILE A 118 24.39 4.32 6.95
C ILE A 118 25.25 5.57 7.18
N GLN A 119 24.63 6.72 7.43
CA GLN A 119 25.35 7.96 7.73
C GLN A 119 26.20 7.83 9.01
N ALA A 120 25.67 7.19 10.05
CA ALA A 120 26.41 6.93 11.29
C ALA A 120 27.62 5.98 11.05
N GLN A 121 27.43 4.93 10.25
CA GLN A 121 28.53 4.02 9.87
C GLN A 121 29.62 4.75 9.08
N LEU A 122 29.23 5.54 8.08
CA LEU A 122 30.15 6.33 7.28
C LEU A 122 30.94 7.34 8.13
N ALA A 123 30.29 7.94 9.12
CA ALA A 123 30.95 8.87 10.06
C ALA A 123 31.93 8.16 11.00
N ALA A 124 31.62 6.91 11.43
CA ALA A 124 32.50 6.09 12.27
C ALA A 124 33.74 5.58 11.53
N ASP A 125 33.64 5.34 10.22
CA ASP A 125 34.72 4.84 9.38
C ASP A 125 35.71 5.93 8.91
N VAL A 126 35.50 7.18 9.29
CA VAL A 126 36.43 8.29 8.97
C VAL A 126 37.68 8.19 9.83
N ASP A 127 38.77 7.68 9.24
CA ASP A 127 40.09 7.73 9.84
C ASP A 127 40.69 9.13 9.61
N PRO A 128 40.94 9.92 10.67
CA PRO A 128 41.45 11.28 10.54
C PRO A 128 42.83 11.34 9.88
N GLU A 129 43.60 10.25 9.88
CA GLU A 129 44.93 10.15 9.26
C GLU A 129 44.90 9.66 7.80
N ARG A 130 43.74 9.21 7.32
CA ARG A 130 43.57 8.72 5.95
C ARG A 130 42.81 9.75 5.11
N PRO A 131 43.31 10.08 3.89
CA PRO A 131 42.54 10.94 2.99
C PRO A 131 41.17 10.28 2.69
N ALA A 132 40.11 11.07 2.82
CA ALA A 132 38.75 10.63 2.55
C ALA A 132 38.65 9.95 1.18
N ARG A 133 38.28 8.67 1.15
CA ARG A 133 38.00 8.00 -0.13
C ARG A 133 36.77 8.66 -0.73
N PRO A 134 36.77 8.95 -2.05
CA PRO A 134 35.58 9.46 -2.69
C PRO A 134 34.44 8.44 -2.48
N GLN A 135 33.39 8.87 -1.77
CA GLN A 135 32.20 8.08 -1.58
C GLN A 135 31.41 8.15 -2.89
N PHE A 136 31.38 7.06 -3.64
CA PHE A 136 30.66 6.95 -4.93
C PHE A 136 29.16 6.76 -4.76
N VAL A 137 28.68 6.43 -3.55
CA VAL A 137 27.28 6.18 -3.24
C VAL A 137 26.90 7.05 -2.05
N CYS A 138 25.88 7.87 -2.21
CA CYS A 138 25.33 8.62 -1.08
C CYS A 138 24.47 7.69 -0.20
N ALA A 139 24.30 8.04 1.08
CA ALA A 139 23.57 7.23 2.04
C ALA A 139 22.13 6.96 1.58
N GLU A 140 21.51 7.94 0.93
CA GLU A 140 20.16 7.81 0.40
C GLU A 140 20.08 6.74 -0.70
N GLN A 141 21.01 6.72 -1.66
CA GLN A 141 21.03 5.71 -2.72
C GLN A 141 21.29 4.30 -2.17
N ALA A 142 22.16 4.17 -1.16
CA ALA A 142 22.40 2.90 -0.50
C ALA A 142 21.13 2.41 0.22
N ALA A 143 20.47 3.28 0.98
CA ALA A 143 19.22 2.97 1.67
C ALA A 143 18.11 2.59 0.69
N TRP A 144 17.96 3.32 -0.41
CA TRP A 144 16.96 2.99 -1.44
C TRP A 144 17.20 1.62 -2.06
N SER A 145 18.46 1.27 -2.33
CA SER A 145 18.82 -0.03 -2.85
C SER A 145 18.48 -1.15 -1.87
N GLU A 146 18.78 -0.96 -0.59
CA GLU A 146 18.51 -1.94 0.46
C GLU A 146 17.00 -2.15 0.67
N VAL A 147 16.22 -1.06 0.83
CA VAL A 147 14.76 -1.12 0.99
C VAL A 147 14.10 -1.72 -0.25
N THR A 148 14.57 -1.37 -1.45
CA THR A 148 14.05 -1.89 -2.71
C THR A 148 14.28 -3.40 -2.82
N ALA A 149 15.48 -3.88 -2.46
CA ALA A 149 15.82 -5.30 -2.45
C ALA A 149 15.00 -6.09 -1.43
N ALA A 150 14.86 -5.57 -0.20
CA ALA A 150 14.04 -6.18 0.85
C ALA A 150 12.56 -6.34 0.44
N LEU A 151 12.03 -5.38 -0.30
CA LEU A 151 10.66 -5.41 -0.84
C LEU A 151 10.52 -6.17 -2.16
N ARG A 152 11.61 -6.75 -2.69
CA ARG A 152 11.65 -7.46 -3.99
C ARG A 152 11.11 -6.64 -5.15
N LEU A 153 11.36 -5.34 -5.16
CA LEU A 153 10.96 -4.42 -6.21
C LEU A 153 12.08 -4.26 -7.25
N SER A 154 11.71 -3.87 -8.47
CA SER A 154 12.72 -3.39 -9.42
C SER A 154 13.31 -2.06 -8.92
N PRO A 155 14.57 -1.72 -9.22
CA PRO A 155 15.19 -0.48 -8.76
C PRO A 155 14.35 0.77 -9.08
N VAL A 156 13.85 0.88 -10.30
CA VAL A 156 13.01 2.02 -10.73
C VAL A 156 11.69 2.09 -9.97
N THR A 157 11.06 0.94 -9.73
CA THR A 157 9.80 0.88 -8.96
C THR A 157 10.04 1.22 -7.50
N GLY A 158 11.12 0.71 -6.92
CA GLY A 158 11.48 0.97 -5.53
C GLY A 158 11.76 2.45 -5.28
N GLU A 159 12.62 3.05 -6.08
CA GLU A 159 12.94 4.48 -6.03
C GLU A 159 11.66 5.33 -6.14
N SER A 160 10.83 5.07 -7.15
CA SER A 160 9.59 5.80 -7.35
C SER A 160 8.65 5.70 -6.14
N ARG A 161 8.54 4.52 -5.51
CA ARG A 161 7.69 4.32 -4.33
C ARG A 161 8.27 4.93 -3.06
N ILE A 162 9.60 4.99 -2.92
CA ILE A 162 10.26 5.66 -1.79
C ILE A 162 10.04 7.16 -1.89
N LEU A 163 10.29 7.76 -3.06
CA LEU A 163 10.03 9.18 -3.31
C LEU A 163 8.55 9.54 -3.09
N GLU A 164 7.62 8.70 -3.57
CA GLU A 164 6.18 8.89 -3.32
C GLU A 164 5.86 8.84 -1.82
N ALA A 165 6.49 7.95 -1.07
CA ALA A 165 6.29 7.82 0.38
C ALA A 165 6.83 9.04 1.13
N GLN A 166 7.99 9.55 0.76
CA GLN A 166 8.57 10.77 1.32
C GLN A 166 7.67 11.99 1.06
N GLU A 167 7.17 12.17 -0.15
CA GLU A 167 6.23 13.25 -0.48
C GLU A 167 4.93 13.13 0.34
N LEU A 168 4.37 11.93 0.45
CA LEU A 168 3.13 11.68 1.18
C LEU A 168 3.29 11.90 2.70
N THR A 169 4.45 11.65 3.27
CA THR A 169 4.70 11.86 4.69
C THR A 169 5.10 13.31 5.03
N THR A 170 5.48 14.09 4.05
CA THR A 170 5.90 15.49 4.22
C THR A 170 4.88 16.45 3.59
N THR A 171 5.11 16.84 2.36
CA THR A 171 4.38 17.89 1.65
C THR A 171 2.93 17.49 1.32
N TRP A 172 2.66 16.20 1.09
CA TRP A 172 1.33 15.71 0.75
C TRP A 172 0.63 15.02 1.93
N SER A 173 0.99 15.34 3.16
CA SER A 173 0.45 14.71 4.38
C SER A 173 -1.09 14.71 4.51
N PRO A 174 -1.86 15.70 4.00
CA PRO A 174 -3.33 15.60 4.00
C PRO A 174 -3.85 14.43 3.15
N MET A 175 -3.14 14.07 2.09
CA MET A 175 -3.51 12.94 1.24
C MET A 175 -3.20 11.60 1.93
N LEU A 176 -2.05 11.50 2.62
CA LEU A 176 -1.74 10.34 3.46
C LEU A 176 -2.79 10.15 4.57
N ALA A 177 -3.18 11.23 5.24
CA ALA A 177 -4.22 11.20 6.27
C ALA A 177 -5.56 10.67 5.71
N ALA A 178 -5.95 11.07 4.50
CA ALA A 178 -7.14 10.59 3.83
C ALA A 178 -7.03 9.10 3.42
N MET A 179 -5.85 8.64 3.01
CA MET A 179 -5.60 7.20 2.77
C MET A 179 -5.73 6.40 4.07
N LEU A 180 -5.13 6.86 5.17
CA LEU A 180 -5.26 6.22 6.48
C LEU A 180 -6.69 6.21 7.01
N ALA A 181 -7.50 7.20 6.65
CA ALA A 181 -8.94 7.22 6.93
C ALA A 181 -9.76 6.32 5.98
N GLY A 182 -9.15 5.75 4.94
CA GLY A 182 -9.82 4.92 3.95
C GLY A 182 -10.68 5.69 2.94
N THR A 183 -10.60 7.02 2.91
CA THR A 183 -11.44 7.86 2.03
C THR A 183 -10.82 8.11 0.66
N VAL A 184 -9.51 7.93 0.53
CA VAL A 184 -8.73 8.17 -0.69
C VAL A 184 -7.84 6.96 -0.95
N THR A 185 -7.91 6.38 -2.15
CA THR A 185 -7.09 5.22 -2.51
C THR A 185 -5.71 5.63 -3.03
N VAL A 186 -4.81 4.66 -3.15
CA VAL A 186 -3.47 4.89 -3.71
C VAL A 186 -3.51 5.39 -5.16
N GLU A 187 -4.53 5.01 -5.92
CA GLU A 187 -4.74 5.47 -7.31
C GLU A 187 -5.07 6.96 -7.34
N HIS A 188 -5.89 7.45 -6.39
CA HIS A 188 -6.14 8.89 -6.22
C HIS A 188 -4.83 9.64 -5.89
N ALA A 189 -4.07 9.12 -4.92
CA ALA A 189 -2.80 9.71 -4.52
C ALA A 189 -1.85 9.83 -5.71
N ARG A 190 -1.73 8.79 -6.52
CA ARG A 190 -0.90 8.81 -7.74
C ARG A 190 -1.43 9.75 -8.82
N ALA A 191 -2.75 9.81 -9.02
CA ALA A 191 -3.35 10.68 -10.03
C ALA A 191 -3.15 12.16 -9.67
N ILE A 192 -3.35 12.51 -8.40
CA ILE A 192 -3.14 13.86 -7.86
C ILE A 192 -1.64 14.19 -7.83
N GLY A 193 -0.81 13.32 -7.27
CA GLY A 193 0.64 13.52 -7.12
C GLY A 193 1.34 13.78 -8.46
N ARG A 194 0.92 13.09 -9.54
CA ARG A 194 1.43 13.39 -10.89
C ARG A 194 1.18 14.84 -11.33
N GLN A 195 0.12 15.47 -10.82
CA GLN A 195 -0.17 16.86 -11.12
C GLN A 195 0.62 17.81 -10.22
N LEU A 196 0.75 17.51 -8.93
CA LEU A 196 1.52 18.28 -7.97
C LEU A 196 3.00 18.43 -8.37
N ARG A 197 3.59 17.36 -8.91
CA ARG A 197 4.97 17.39 -9.44
C ARG A 197 5.17 18.38 -10.61
N ASN A 198 4.10 18.94 -11.16
CA ASN A 198 4.17 19.98 -12.18
C ASN A 198 4.17 21.40 -11.61
N LEU A 199 4.01 21.57 -10.31
CA LEU A 199 4.10 22.87 -9.63
C LEU A 199 5.54 23.39 -9.64
N PRO A 200 5.75 24.72 -9.64
CA PRO A 200 7.07 25.33 -9.47
C PRO A 200 7.71 24.87 -8.15
N GLY A 201 9.03 24.76 -8.13
CA GLY A 201 9.81 24.38 -6.96
C GLY A 201 9.83 22.88 -6.65
N PHE A 202 9.11 22.02 -7.39
CA PHE A 202 9.21 20.58 -7.19
C PHE A 202 10.64 20.09 -7.42
N GLY A 203 11.21 19.41 -6.40
CA GLY A 203 12.58 18.88 -6.47
C GLY A 203 13.67 19.96 -6.45
N SER A 204 13.33 21.21 -6.12
CA SER A 204 14.31 22.26 -5.98
C SER A 204 15.13 22.08 -4.71
N GLY A 205 16.46 22.32 -4.80
CA GLY A 205 17.35 22.41 -3.65
C GLY A 205 17.32 23.78 -2.97
N ASP A 206 16.62 24.77 -3.54
CA ASP A 206 16.46 26.10 -2.93
C ASP A 206 15.34 26.06 -1.87
N PRO A 207 15.63 26.38 -0.60
CA PRO A 207 14.63 26.38 0.47
C PRO A 207 13.44 27.32 0.22
N ALA A 208 13.63 28.44 -0.47
CA ALA A 208 12.55 29.38 -0.78
C ALA A 208 11.59 28.78 -1.82
N GLU A 209 12.13 28.18 -2.88
CA GLU A 209 11.31 27.50 -3.90
C GLU A 209 10.62 26.26 -3.33
N ALA A 210 11.27 25.51 -2.42
CA ALA A 210 10.67 24.39 -1.75
C ALA A 210 9.50 24.79 -0.83
N ALA A 211 9.61 25.94 -0.13
CA ALA A 211 8.54 26.50 0.68
C ALA A 211 7.35 26.99 -0.17
N GLU A 212 7.62 27.60 -1.33
CA GLU A 212 6.59 28.00 -2.29
C GLU A 212 5.86 26.78 -2.84
N TYR A 213 6.60 25.73 -3.23
CA TYR A 213 6.04 24.45 -3.65
C TYR A 213 5.10 23.84 -2.60
N ALA A 214 5.54 23.80 -1.33
CA ALA A 214 4.73 23.28 -0.23
C ALA A 214 3.42 24.08 -0.05
N THR A 215 3.48 25.40 -0.19
CA THR A 215 2.32 26.27 -0.11
C THR A 215 1.32 25.97 -1.23
N HIS A 216 1.77 25.88 -2.46
CA HIS A 216 0.94 25.55 -3.61
C HIS A 216 0.34 24.13 -3.50
N CYS A 217 1.12 23.15 -3.01
CA CYS A 217 0.60 21.81 -2.71
C CYS A 217 -0.53 21.86 -1.69
N ALA A 218 -0.38 22.60 -0.61
CA ALA A 218 -1.41 22.74 0.43
C ALA A 218 -2.71 23.31 -0.15
N GLU A 219 -2.64 24.34 -1.00
CA GLU A 219 -3.79 24.94 -1.67
C GLU A 219 -4.52 23.92 -2.57
N VAL A 220 -3.78 23.19 -3.40
CA VAL A 220 -4.36 22.17 -4.29
C VAL A 220 -4.98 21.04 -3.47
N LEU A 221 -4.29 20.53 -2.45
CA LEU A 221 -4.74 19.42 -1.65
C LEU A 221 -5.99 19.77 -0.82
N ALA A 222 -6.07 20.98 -0.28
CA ALA A 222 -7.25 21.45 0.43
C ALA A 222 -8.53 21.38 -0.42
N ALA A 223 -8.41 21.60 -1.74
CA ALA A 223 -9.55 21.55 -2.66
C ALA A 223 -9.80 20.16 -3.26
N VAL A 224 -8.75 19.34 -3.41
CA VAL A 224 -8.84 18.08 -4.16
C VAL A 224 -9.08 16.88 -3.25
N VAL A 225 -8.54 16.84 -2.02
CA VAL A 225 -8.72 15.70 -1.12
C VAL A 225 -10.19 15.47 -0.73
N PRO A 226 -10.97 16.49 -0.32
CA PRO A 226 -12.39 16.30 -0.07
C PRO A 226 -13.19 15.87 -1.31
N PHE A 227 -12.79 16.35 -2.48
CA PHE A 227 -13.39 15.95 -3.76
C PHE A 227 -13.10 14.49 -4.10
N ALA A 228 -11.87 14.03 -3.88
CA ALA A 228 -11.42 12.68 -4.17
C ALA A 228 -12.22 11.61 -3.37
N ALA A 229 -12.69 11.95 -2.18
CA ALA A 229 -13.47 11.03 -1.35
C ALA A 229 -14.78 10.55 -2.00
N THR A 230 -15.29 11.27 -3.02
CA THR A 230 -16.57 10.96 -3.68
C THR A 230 -16.47 10.84 -5.20
N HIS A 231 -15.26 10.96 -5.75
CA HIS A 231 -15.04 10.96 -7.20
C HIS A 231 -13.96 9.94 -7.59
N THR A 232 -13.89 9.64 -8.88
CA THR A 232 -12.88 8.69 -9.38
C THR A 232 -11.46 9.26 -9.32
N PRO A 233 -10.41 8.42 -9.30
CA PRO A 233 -9.01 8.86 -9.40
C PRO A 233 -8.76 9.75 -10.63
N GLY A 234 -9.40 9.42 -11.76
CA GLY A 234 -9.29 10.19 -13.00
C GLY A 234 -9.88 11.60 -12.88
N ASP A 235 -11.04 11.73 -12.23
CA ASP A 235 -11.67 13.04 -11.98
C ASP A 235 -10.85 13.88 -11.02
N SER A 236 -10.36 13.26 -9.97
CA SER A 236 -9.49 13.90 -8.97
C SER A 236 -8.20 14.43 -9.59
N GLY A 237 -7.57 13.63 -10.46
CA GLY A 237 -6.41 14.05 -11.24
C GLY A 237 -6.73 15.20 -12.20
N ARG A 238 -7.90 15.19 -12.84
CA ARG A 238 -8.35 16.31 -13.71
C ARG A 238 -8.54 17.60 -12.91
N LYS A 239 -9.19 17.51 -11.73
CA LYS A 239 -9.37 18.67 -10.85
C LYS A 239 -8.04 19.24 -10.39
N ALA A 240 -7.11 18.38 -9.95
CA ALA A 240 -5.76 18.78 -9.57
C ALA A 240 -5.04 19.49 -10.73
N ARG A 241 -5.12 18.93 -11.95
CA ARG A 241 -4.53 19.53 -13.15
C ARG A 241 -5.07 20.93 -13.43
N VAL A 242 -6.37 21.16 -13.27
CA VAL A 242 -6.97 22.50 -13.46
C VAL A 242 -6.38 23.46 -12.44
N LEU A 243 -6.33 23.11 -11.16
CA LEU A 243 -5.77 23.97 -10.11
C LEU A 243 -4.28 24.28 -10.33
N VAL A 244 -3.48 23.27 -10.64
CA VAL A 244 -2.05 23.43 -11.01
C VAL A 244 -1.89 24.35 -12.22
N THR A 245 -2.79 24.29 -13.22
CA THR A 245 -2.76 25.19 -14.39
C THR A 245 -3.10 26.63 -14.01
N VAL A 246 -3.96 26.84 -13.03
CA VAL A 246 -4.30 28.18 -12.54
C VAL A 246 -3.12 28.79 -11.78
N ILE A 247 -2.43 28.00 -10.95
CA ILE A 247 -1.25 28.43 -10.18
C ILE A 247 -0.08 28.70 -11.12
N ASP A 248 0.21 27.80 -12.07
CA ASP A 248 1.33 27.93 -13.01
C ASP A 248 0.86 27.90 -14.48
N PRO A 249 0.27 28.98 -14.98
CA PRO A 249 -0.21 29.06 -16.37
C PRO A 249 0.93 29.06 -17.40
N VAL A 250 2.11 29.56 -17.03
CA VAL A 250 3.27 29.63 -17.91
C VAL A 250 3.89 28.25 -18.09
N GLY A 251 4.13 27.53 -17.02
CA GLY A 251 4.63 26.15 -17.06
C GLY A 251 3.64 25.22 -17.76
N ALA A 252 2.32 25.39 -17.53
CA ALA A 252 1.29 24.62 -18.22
C ALA A 252 1.33 24.81 -19.75
N ARG A 253 1.61 26.03 -20.23
CA ARG A 253 1.79 26.30 -21.67
C ARG A 253 3.07 25.65 -22.22
N LYS A 254 4.18 25.72 -21.46
CA LYS A 254 5.46 25.08 -21.84
C LYS A 254 5.30 23.57 -21.95
N ARG A 255 4.64 22.92 -20.97
CA ARG A 255 4.39 21.48 -20.97
C ARG A 255 3.53 21.04 -22.14
N ARG A 256 2.45 21.79 -22.46
CA ARG A 256 1.60 21.52 -23.63
C ARG A 256 2.37 21.62 -24.95
N ARG A 257 3.20 22.64 -25.10
CA ARG A 257 4.03 22.80 -26.30
C ARG A 257 5.01 21.64 -26.45
N LYS A 258 5.71 21.25 -25.37
CA LYS A 258 6.64 20.12 -25.37
C LYS A 258 5.94 18.79 -25.75
N ALA A 259 4.73 18.55 -25.21
CA ALA A 259 3.96 17.36 -25.56
C ALA A 259 3.57 17.35 -27.05
N ALA A 260 3.10 18.46 -27.58
CA ALA A 260 2.78 18.57 -29.01
C ALA A 260 4.01 18.35 -29.92
N GLU A 261 5.18 18.87 -29.53
CA GLU A 261 6.44 18.65 -30.27
C GLU A 261 6.86 17.17 -30.27
N GLN A 262 6.62 16.44 -29.17
CA GLN A 262 6.90 14.99 -29.05
C GLN A 262 5.93 14.14 -29.90
N ASP A 263 4.64 14.48 -29.90
CA ASP A 263 3.64 13.76 -30.70
C ASP A 263 3.87 13.93 -32.24
N HIS A 264 4.46 15.04 -32.69
CA HIS A 264 4.81 15.27 -34.09
C HIS A 264 6.13 14.61 -34.53
N GLY A 265 6.91 14.05 -33.59
CA GLY A 265 8.19 13.39 -33.88
C GLY A 265 8.11 11.89 -34.17
N VAL A 266 6.91 11.29 -34.18
CA VAL A 266 6.69 9.85 -34.35
C VAL A 266 6.03 9.56 -35.71
N PHE A 267 6.64 10.04 -36.80
CA PHE A 267 6.31 9.60 -38.15
C PHE A 267 7.56 9.31 -38.95
#